data_cbc4a950a54cb2a969e56b55515c5cac
#
_entry.id   cbc4a950a54cb2a969e56b55515c5cac
#
_cell.length_a   1.000
_cell.length_b   1.000
_cell.length_c   1.000
_cell.angle_alpha   90.00
_cell.angle_beta   90.00
_cell.angle_gamma   90.00
#
_symmetry.space_group_name_H-M   'P 1'
#
loop_
_entity.id
_entity.type
_entity.pdbx_description
1 polymer ?
#
loop_
_entity_poly.entity_id
_entity_poly.type
_entity_poly.pdbx_seq_one_letter_code
_entity_poly.pdbx_strand_id
1 'polypeptide(L)'
;MYRVIIGGIGVEIPPASIANEELVESFNRWVEAENEKRALRGEAPLQKSDSGFIVHASGIRKRHVFEREGILDPARMAPRIPSRADDELSVQAEFGIASARKALAHAGRRPADVDMVICSSSHLQRAYPAIAIEMQQALGTAGAGFDMGLGCSSAVAALHVAVNLVRSGAQKRVLVTTPEIITGHLNFRDRQT
;
A
#
# COMPACT_ATOMS: atom_id res chain seq x y z
N MET A 1 21.44 -16.10 -22.68
CA MET A 1 20.79 -15.42 -21.55
C MET A 1 20.52 -14.00 -21.97
N TYR A 2 19.27 -13.56 -21.92
CA TYR A 2 18.90 -12.21 -22.38
C TYR A 2 19.34 -11.13 -21.38
N ARG A 3 19.70 -9.97 -21.91
CA ARG A 3 19.93 -8.76 -21.10
C ARG A 3 18.57 -8.21 -20.65
N VAL A 4 18.44 -7.91 -19.34
CA VAL A 4 17.23 -7.35 -18.75
C VAL A 4 17.45 -5.88 -18.43
N ILE A 5 16.47 -5.05 -18.72
CA ILE A 5 16.46 -3.63 -18.37
C ILE A 5 15.13 -3.26 -17.71
N ILE A 6 15.13 -2.23 -16.90
CA ILE A 6 13.91 -1.56 -16.44
C ILE A 6 13.54 -0.55 -17.53
N GLY A 7 12.46 -0.81 -18.25
CA GLY A 7 12.03 0.02 -19.37
C GLY A 7 11.26 1.26 -18.96
N GLY A 8 10.56 1.22 -17.83
CA GLY A 8 9.77 2.34 -17.33
C GLY A 8 9.41 2.18 -15.86
N ILE A 9 9.17 3.31 -15.20
CA ILE A 9 8.78 3.38 -13.79
C ILE A 9 7.56 4.31 -13.68
N GLY A 10 6.59 3.94 -12.84
CA GLY A 10 5.42 4.74 -12.50
C GLY A 10 5.13 4.68 -11.02
N VAL A 11 4.71 5.80 -10.46
CA VAL A 11 4.37 5.93 -9.05
C VAL A 11 2.97 6.52 -8.93
N GLU A 12 2.16 5.96 -8.03
CA GLU A 12 0.89 6.51 -7.59
C GLU A 12 0.95 6.71 -6.08
N ILE A 13 0.57 7.90 -5.63
CA ILE A 13 0.60 8.28 -4.22
C ILE A 13 -0.80 8.74 -3.84
N PRO A 14 -1.37 8.25 -2.72
CA PRO A 14 -2.64 8.75 -2.22
C PRO A 14 -2.63 10.28 -2.08
N PRO A 15 -3.71 10.98 -2.49
CA PRO A 15 -3.72 12.44 -2.49
C PRO A 15 -3.77 13.03 -1.08
N ALA A 16 -4.39 12.34 -0.14
CA ALA A 16 -4.48 12.78 1.24
C ALA A 16 -3.18 12.54 2.00
N SER A 17 -2.86 13.45 2.92
CA SER A 17 -1.72 13.29 3.83
C SER A 17 -2.07 13.76 5.23
N ILE A 18 -1.38 13.21 6.22
CA ILE A 18 -1.50 13.57 7.63
C ILE A 18 -0.12 13.99 8.13
N ALA A 19 -0.01 15.19 8.71
CA ALA A 19 1.17 15.64 9.42
C ALA A 19 1.26 14.99 10.81
N ASN A 20 2.46 14.95 11.40
CA ASN A 20 2.63 14.36 12.73
C ASN A 20 1.82 15.10 13.78
N GLU A 21 1.72 16.44 13.68
CA GLU A 21 0.99 17.29 14.60
C GLU A 21 -0.49 16.92 14.65
N GLU A 22 -1.11 16.72 13.48
CA GLU A 22 -2.52 16.34 13.36
C GLU A 22 -2.78 14.94 13.96
N LEU A 23 -1.89 13.99 13.67
CA LEU A 23 -2.01 12.64 14.22
C LEU A 23 -1.84 12.63 15.74
N VAL A 24 -0.85 13.36 16.24
CA VAL A 24 -0.57 13.47 17.68
C VAL A 24 -1.72 14.15 18.41
N GLU A 25 -2.31 15.20 17.83
CA GLU A 25 -3.49 15.84 18.42
C GLU A 25 -4.64 14.85 18.58
N SER A 26 -4.96 14.11 17.52
CA SER A 26 -6.01 13.09 17.56
C SER A 26 -5.70 11.98 18.56
N PHE A 27 -4.46 11.46 18.56
CA PHE A 27 -4.01 10.44 19.49
C PHE A 27 -4.10 10.91 20.94
N ASN A 28 -3.65 12.12 21.24
CA ASN A 28 -3.66 12.63 22.62
C ASN A 28 -5.09 12.88 23.14
N ARG A 29 -6.02 13.29 22.27
CA ARG A 29 -7.45 13.34 22.63
C ARG A 29 -8.02 11.96 22.94
N TRP A 30 -7.66 10.94 22.17
CA TRP A 30 -8.03 9.56 22.47
C TRP A 30 -7.44 9.09 23.79
N VAL A 31 -6.16 9.38 24.07
CA VAL A 31 -5.46 9.04 25.31
C VAL A 31 -6.15 9.68 26.51
N GLU A 32 -6.56 10.95 26.43
CA GLU A 32 -7.30 11.64 27.49
C GLU A 32 -8.60 10.92 27.83
N ALA A 33 -9.44 10.67 26.81
CA ALA A 33 -10.71 9.99 26.99
C ALA A 33 -10.54 8.54 27.50
N GLU A 34 -9.50 7.85 27.09
CA GLU A 34 -9.22 6.48 27.56
C GLU A 34 -8.66 6.49 28.99
N ASN A 35 -7.86 7.47 29.36
CA ASN A 35 -7.33 7.59 30.74
C ASN A 35 -8.43 7.87 31.76
N GLU A 36 -9.49 8.62 31.40
CA GLU A 36 -10.67 8.77 32.26
C GLU A 36 -11.32 7.41 32.57
N LYS A 37 -11.47 6.54 31.55
CA LYS A 37 -12.02 5.19 31.73
C LYS A 37 -11.09 4.29 32.51
N ARG A 38 -9.76 4.38 32.26
CA ARG A 38 -8.74 3.61 32.96
C ARG A 38 -8.69 3.96 34.44
N ALA A 39 -8.81 5.24 34.77
CA ALA A 39 -8.90 5.69 36.18
C ALA A 39 -10.06 5.03 36.93
N LEU A 40 -11.24 4.93 36.29
CA LEU A 40 -12.39 4.22 36.89
C LEU A 40 -12.17 2.74 37.11
N ARG A 41 -11.25 2.12 36.32
CA ARG A 41 -10.88 0.70 36.46
C ARG A 41 -9.65 0.47 37.35
N GLY A 42 -9.03 1.55 37.86
CA GLY A 42 -7.80 1.46 38.65
C GLY A 42 -6.56 1.06 37.80
N GLU A 43 -6.58 1.29 36.48
CA GLU A 43 -5.50 0.98 35.59
C GLU A 43 -4.51 2.15 35.44
N ALA A 44 -3.24 1.84 35.18
CA ALA A 44 -2.23 2.86 34.92
C ALA A 44 -2.56 3.70 33.66
N PRO A 45 -2.32 5.02 33.67
CA PRO A 45 -2.63 5.89 32.56
C PRO A 45 -1.72 5.60 31.35
N LEU A 46 -2.27 5.77 30.15
CA LEU A 46 -1.53 5.77 28.89
C LEU A 46 -0.73 7.07 28.75
N GLN A 47 0.42 7.00 28.12
CA GLN A 47 1.25 8.16 27.82
C GLN A 47 0.81 8.86 26.54
N LYS A 48 0.77 10.18 26.57
CA LYS A 48 0.64 11.02 25.40
C LYS A 48 1.87 10.91 24.49
N SER A 49 1.72 11.29 23.26
CA SER A 49 2.79 11.37 22.26
C SER A 49 3.08 12.83 21.87
N ASP A 50 4.16 13.04 21.13
CA ASP A 50 4.51 14.30 20.51
C ASP A 50 5.15 14.08 19.13
N SER A 51 5.10 15.10 18.28
CA SER A 51 5.62 15.01 16.91
C SER A 51 7.15 14.86 16.88
N GLY A 52 7.87 15.39 17.86
CA GLY A 52 9.30 15.24 17.99
C GLY A 52 9.70 13.77 18.24
N PHE A 53 8.94 13.06 19.06
CA PHE A 53 9.13 11.62 19.25
C PHE A 53 9.02 10.84 17.93
N ILE A 54 7.99 11.12 17.12
CA ILE A 54 7.81 10.44 15.82
C ILE A 54 8.99 10.73 14.89
N VAL A 55 9.41 11.98 14.79
CA VAL A 55 10.55 12.37 13.94
C VAL A 55 11.84 11.71 14.43
N HIS A 56 12.08 11.70 15.75
CA HIS A 56 13.29 11.09 16.33
C HIS A 56 13.32 9.57 16.08
N ALA A 57 12.18 8.88 16.26
CA ALA A 57 12.11 7.44 16.12
C ALA A 57 12.13 6.95 14.66
N SER A 58 11.59 7.72 13.71
CA SER A 58 11.36 7.25 12.34
C SER A 58 11.86 8.18 11.23
N GLY A 59 12.15 9.44 11.53
CA GLY A 59 12.44 10.47 10.53
C GLY A 59 11.18 10.95 9.77
N ILE A 60 10.01 10.37 10.02
CA ILE A 60 8.77 10.68 9.30
C ILE A 60 8.20 12.00 9.79
N ARG A 61 7.88 12.90 8.87
CA ARG A 61 7.23 14.20 9.17
C ARG A 61 5.76 14.23 8.77
N LYS A 62 5.40 13.51 7.71
CA LYS A 62 4.03 13.33 7.23
C LYS A 62 3.91 11.96 6.56
N ARG A 63 2.69 11.47 6.47
CA ARG A 63 2.40 10.22 5.75
C ARG A 63 1.24 10.42 4.80
N HIS A 64 1.34 9.84 3.61
CA HIS A 64 0.23 9.75 2.67
C HIS A 64 -0.70 8.62 3.10
N VAL A 65 -2.00 8.88 3.04
CA VAL A 65 -3.04 7.95 3.50
C VAL A 65 -4.14 7.83 2.46
N PHE A 66 -4.76 6.68 2.39
CA PHE A 66 -5.94 6.47 1.55
C PHE A 66 -7.15 7.20 2.12
N GLU A 67 -7.34 7.10 3.42
CA GLU A 67 -8.47 7.70 4.14
C GLU A 67 -7.97 8.42 5.39
N ARG A 68 -8.34 9.68 5.52
CA ARG A 68 -7.83 10.60 6.53
C ARG A 68 -8.75 10.76 7.73
N GLU A 69 -10.06 10.86 7.45
CA GLU A 69 -11.05 11.27 8.46
C GLU A 69 -11.17 10.24 9.59
N GLY A 70 -11.23 8.95 9.24
CA GLY A 70 -11.29 7.89 10.24
C GLY A 70 -10.02 7.75 11.07
N ILE A 71 -8.86 8.06 10.48
CA ILE A 71 -7.57 8.06 11.20
C ILE A 71 -7.52 9.21 12.21
N LEU A 72 -8.00 10.40 11.83
CA LEU A 72 -7.99 11.57 12.69
C LEU A 72 -9.19 11.69 13.63
N ASP A 73 -10.17 10.80 13.54
CA ASP A 73 -11.28 10.71 14.50
C ASP A 73 -10.79 10.07 15.80
N PRO A 74 -10.72 10.81 16.94
CA PRO A 74 -10.21 10.24 18.20
C PRO A 74 -11.04 9.06 18.71
N ALA A 75 -12.32 8.96 18.34
CA ALA A 75 -13.16 7.84 18.73
C ALA A 75 -12.83 6.57 17.93
N ARG A 76 -12.21 6.70 16.78
CA ARG A 76 -11.92 5.60 15.87
C ARG A 76 -10.43 5.32 15.73
N MET A 77 -9.64 6.31 15.32
CA MET A 77 -8.21 6.22 15.02
C MET A 77 -7.85 5.03 14.11
N ALA A 78 -8.68 4.81 13.11
CA ALA A 78 -8.49 3.77 12.12
C ALA A 78 -9.14 4.20 10.79
N PRO A 79 -8.56 3.87 9.64
CA PRO A 79 -9.11 4.23 8.36
C PRO A 79 -10.46 3.54 8.10
N ARG A 80 -11.26 4.16 7.23
CA ARG A 80 -12.51 3.60 6.71
C ARG A 80 -12.28 3.18 5.27
N ILE A 81 -11.85 1.94 5.07
CA ILE A 81 -11.77 1.40 3.71
C ILE A 81 -13.14 0.82 3.36
N PRO A 82 -13.77 1.31 2.28
CA PRO A 82 -15.06 0.78 1.86
C PRO A 82 -14.93 -0.69 1.44
N SER A 83 -15.89 -1.49 1.82
CA SER A 83 -16.05 -2.82 1.24
C SER A 83 -16.36 -2.68 -0.25
N ARG A 84 -15.75 -3.52 -1.06
CA ARG A 84 -15.98 -3.59 -2.51
C ARG A 84 -16.68 -4.90 -2.85
N ALA A 85 -17.62 -4.86 -3.76
CA ALA A 85 -18.22 -6.07 -4.31
C ALA A 85 -17.19 -6.87 -5.12
N ASP A 86 -17.48 -8.16 -5.37
CA ASP A 86 -16.52 -9.04 -6.06
C ASP A 86 -16.29 -8.66 -7.53
N ASP A 87 -17.22 -7.94 -8.13
CA ASP A 87 -17.14 -7.40 -9.49
C ASP A 87 -16.52 -5.99 -9.56
N GLU A 88 -16.26 -5.36 -8.42
CA GLU A 88 -15.56 -4.09 -8.33
C GLU A 88 -14.05 -4.29 -8.17
N LEU A 89 -13.27 -3.38 -8.77
CA LEU A 89 -11.82 -3.35 -8.55
C LEU A 89 -11.51 -3.14 -7.06
N SER A 90 -10.55 -3.88 -6.54
CA SER A 90 -10.00 -3.60 -5.24
C SER A 90 -9.28 -2.24 -5.23
N VAL A 91 -9.25 -1.56 -4.09
CA VAL A 91 -8.50 -0.30 -3.92
C VAL A 91 -7.04 -0.50 -4.30
N GLN A 92 -6.49 -1.66 -3.95
CA GLN A 92 -5.11 -2.01 -4.27
C GLN A 92 -4.88 -2.14 -5.77
N ALA A 93 -5.84 -2.75 -6.50
CA ALA A 93 -5.77 -2.82 -7.96
C ALA A 93 -5.87 -1.42 -8.60
N GLU A 94 -6.73 -0.53 -8.10
CA GLU A 94 -6.83 0.84 -8.61
C GLU A 94 -5.49 1.58 -8.55
N PHE A 95 -4.79 1.53 -7.41
CA PHE A 95 -3.45 2.13 -7.26
C PHE A 95 -2.42 1.45 -8.17
N GLY A 96 -2.46 0.12 -8.24
CA GLY A 96 -1.60 -0.66 -9.12
C GLY A 96 -1.79 -0.30 -10.59
N ILE A 97 -3.03 -0.17 -11.05
CA ILE A 97 -3.39 0.23 -12.43
C ILE A 97 -2.90 1.66 -12.72
N ALA A 98 -3.12 2.59 -11.81
CA ALA A 98 -2.70 3.97 -11.98
C ALA A 98 -1.18 4.09 -12.12
N SER A 99 -0.42 3.42 -11.26
CA SER A 99 1.05 3.38 -11.34
C SER A 99 1.54 2.63 -12.59
N ALA A 100 0.88 1.53 -12.95
CA ALA A 100 1.21 0.75 -14.15
C ALA A 100 1.04 1.56 -15.45
N ARG A 101 -0.04 2.34 -15.57
CA ARG A 101 -0.25 3.23 -16.72
C ARG A 101 0.88 4.25 -16.87
N LYS A 102 1.35 4.83 -15.75
CA LYS A 102 2.50 5.76 -15.75
C LYS A 102 3.79 5.05 -16.15
N ALA A 103 4.02 3.83 -15.67
CA ALA A 103 5.20 3.03 -16.06
C ALA A 103 5.20 2.67 -17.53
N LEU A 104 4.05 2.26 -18.08
CA LEU A 104 3.88 1.94 -19.49
C LEU A 104 4.10 3.18 -20.37
N ALA A 105 3.52 4.32 -20.00
CA ALA A 105 3.74 5.59 -20.69
C ALA A 105 5.22 5.99 -20.69
N HIS A 106 5.90 5.88 -19.53
CA HIS A 106 7.34 6.15 -19.42
C HIS A 106 8.16 5.19 -20.30
N ALA A 107 7.75 3.94 -20.43
CA ALA A 107 8.41 2.94 -21.28
C ALA A 107 8.11 3.11 -22.79
N GLY A 108 7.15 3.97 -23.18
CA GLY A 108 6.64 4.04 -24.54
C GLY A 108 6.00 2.72 -24.98
N ARG A 109 5.29 2.03 -24.09
CA ARG A 109 4.68 0.72 -24.32
C ARG A 109 3.17 0.75 -24.11
N ARG A 110 2.47 -0.11 -24.87
CA ARG A 110 1.03 -0.32 -24.70
C ARG A 110 0.78 -1.49 -23.74
N PRO A 111 -0.36 -1.55 -23.06
CA PRO A 111 -0.74 -2.70 -22.23
C PRO A 111 -0.64 -4.04 -22.99
N ALA A 112 -1.05 -4.09 -24.24
CA ALA A 112 -0.96 -5.29 -25.09
C ALA A 112 0.45 -5.80 -25.34
N ASP A 113 1.48 -4.99 -25.05
CA ASP A 113 2.87 -5.39 -25.19
C ASP A 113 3.40 -6.15 -23.96
N VAL A 114 2.60 -6.25 -22.88
CA VAL A 114 2.94 -6.92 -21.60
C VAL A 114 2.57 -8.39 -21.69
N ASP A 115 3.53 -9.26 -21.39
CA ASP A 115 3.36 -10.71 -21.44
C ASP A 115 2.97 -11.30 -20.08
N MET A 116 3.22 -10.58 -18.99
CA MET A 116 2.91 -11.02 -17.63
C MET A 116 2.75 -9.84 -16.67
N VAL A 117 1.82 -9.96 -15.73
CA VAL A 117 1.65 -9.02 -14.61
C VAL A 117 1.97 -9.74 -13.30
N ILE A 118 2.86 -9.17 -12.50
CA ILE A 118 3.16 -9.62 -11.14
C ILE A 118 2.71 -8.50 -10.19
N CYS A 119 1.74 -8.79 -9.34
CA CYS A 119 1.40 -7.93 -8.22
C CYS A 119 2.08 -8.46 -6.96
N SER A 120 2.89 -7.63 -6.31
CA SER A 120 3.61 -8.04 -5.12
C SER A 120 3.42 -7.02 -4.02
N SER A 121 2.95 -7.46 -2.86
CA SER A 121 2.61 -6.59 -1.74
C SER A 121 2.89 -7.29 -0.42
N SER A 122 3.14 -6.53 0.63
CA SER A 122 3.22 -7.10 1.97
C SER A 122 1.86 -7.59 2.46
N HIS A 123 0.78 -7.07 1.89
CA HIS A 123 -0.58 -7.32 2.30
C HIS A 123 -1.50 -7.28 1.08
N LEU A 124 -2.09 -8.40 0.71
CA LEU A 124 -3.03 -8.50 -0.40
C LEU A 124 -4.47 -8.30 0.09
N GLN A 125 -5.20 -7.39 -0.54
CA GLN A 125 -6.54 -6.99 -0.12
C GLN A 125 -7.56 -8.12 -0.28
N ARG A 126 -7.38 -8.98 -1.29
CA ARG A 126 -8.21 -10.17 -1.50
C ARG A 126 -7.37 -11.33 -2.03
N ALA A 127 -7.83 -12.55 -1.76
CA ALA A 127 -7.17 -13.76 -2.23
C ALA A 127 -7.64 -14.18 -3.63
N TYR A 128 -8.89 -13.82 -3.99
CA TYR A 128 -9.50 -14.17 -5.26
C TYR A 128 -10.57 -13.14 -5.67
N PRO A 129 -10.60 -12.71 -6.96
CA PRO A 129 -9.53 -12.94 -7.93
C PRO A 129 -8.21 -12.34 -7.46
N ALA A 130 -7.07 -12.83 -7.98
CA ALA A 130 -5.77 -12.23 -7.71
C ALA A 130 -5.75 -10.77 -8.16
N ILE A 131 -5.08 -9.89 -7.40
CA ILE A 131 -4.97 -8.45 -7.73
C ILE A 131 -4.32 -8.26 -9.12
N ALA A 132 -3.32 -9.09 -9.47
CA ALA A 132 -2.72 -9.09 -10.80
C ALA A 132 -3.73 -9.37 -11.91
N ILE A 133 -4.73 -10.21 -11.67
CA ILE A 133 -5.79 -10.52 -12.65
C ILE A 133 -6.77 -9.37 -12.79
N GLU A 134 -7.17 -8.71 -11.69
CA GLU A 134 -7.95 -7.47 -11.76
C GLU A 134 -7.23 -6.41 -12.61
N MET A 135 -5.91 -6.26 -12.38
CA MET A 135 -5.09 -5.32 -13.13
C MET A 135 -4.98 -5.70 -14.62
N GLN A 136 -4.78 -6.98 -14.93
CA GLN A 136 -4.74 -7.46 -16.31
C GLN A 136 -6.03 -7.10 -17.06
N GLN A 137 -7.16 -7.41 -16.47
CA GLN A 137 -8.47 -7.12 -17.07
C GLN A 137 -8.65 -5.62 -17.31
N ALA A 138 -8.37 -4.80 -16.32
CA ALA A 138 -8.57 -3.35 -16.40
C ALA A 138 -7.57 -2.63 -17.31
N LEU A 139 -6.36 -3.17 -17.47
CA LEU A 139 -5.33 -2.64 -18.38
C LEU A 139 -5.48 -3.15 -19.82
N GLY A 140 -6.11 -4.32 -20.00
CA GLY A 140 -6.16 -5.01 -21.29
C GLY A 140 -4.81 -5.64 -21.66
N THR A 141 -4.06 -6.16 -20.66
CA THR A 141 -2.84 -6.92 -20.91
C THR A 141 -3.18 -8.38 -21.24
N ALA A 142 -2.31 -9.03 -22.02
CA ALA A 142 -2.40 -10.45 -22.31
C ALA A 142 -1.47 -11.26 -21.38
N GLY A 143 -1.53 -12.59 -21.50
CA GLY A 143 -0.61 -13.50 -20.82
C GLY A 143 -1.04 -13.88 -19.42
N ALA A 144 -0.08 -14.20 -18.55
CA ALA A 144 -0.33 -14.68 -17.19
C ALA A 144 -0.23 -13.56 -16.16
N GLY A 145 -0.90 -13.74 -15.02
CA GLY A 145 -0.78 -12.86 -13.88
C GLY A 145 -0.83 -13.65 -12.58
N PHE A 146 -0.08 -13.21 -11.58
CA PHE A 146 -0.15 -13.78 -10.24
C PHE A 146 0.28 -12.77 -9.19
N ASP A 147 -0.20 -13.01 -7.96
CA ASP A 147 0.19 -12.26 -6.79
C ASP A 147 1.28 -12.99 -6.01
N MET A 148 2.13 -12.21 -5.36
CA MET A 148 3.09 -12.75 -4.40
C MET A 148 3.22 -11.85 -3.18
N GLY A 149 3.41 -12.46 -2.01
CA GLY A 149 3.54 -11.74 -0.74
C GLY A 149 4.77 -12.19 0.03
N LEU A 150 5.70 -11.28 0.26
CA LEU A 150 6.92 -11.51 1.05
C LEU A 150 7.17 -10.37 2.06
N GLY A 151 6.10 -9.80 2.61
CA GLY A 151 6.24 -8.67 3.53
C GLY A 151 6.98 -7.50 2.89
N CYS A 152 7.81 -6.81 3.65
CA CYS A 152 8.56 -5.62 3.20
C CYS A 152 9.54 -5.90 2.04
N SER A 153 9.87 -7.15 1.76
CA SER A 153 10.76 -7.55 0.65
C SER A 153 10.03 -7.87 -0.66
N SER A 154 8.70 -7.77 -0.69
CA SER A 154 7.85 -8.11 -1.84
C SER A 154 8.32 -7.47 -3.14
N ALA A 155 8.61 -6.17 -3.16
CA ALA A 155 9.04 -5.45 -4.35
C ALA A 155 10.35 -6.01 -4.95
N VAL A 156 11.34 -6.26 -4.10
CA VAL A 156 12.65 -6.79 -4.53
C VAL A 156 12.52 -8.22 -5.01
N ALA A 157 11.72 -9.04 -4.32
CA ALA A 157 11.45 -10.42 -4.70
C ALA A 157 10.74 -10.50 -6.06
N ALA A 158 9.73 -9.65 -6.30
CA ALA A 158 9.03 -9.59 -7.59
C ALA A 158 9.97 -9.19 -8.74
N LEU A 159 10.84 -8.22 -8.52
CA LEU A 159 11.86 -7.84 -9.50
C LEU A 159 12.81 -9.00 -9.78
N HIS A 160 13.24 -9.74 -8.74
CA HIS A 160 14.09 -10.92 -8.92
C HIS A 160 13.40 -11.99 -9.78
N VAL A 161 12.12 -12.30 -9.51
CA VAL A 161 11.33 -13.23 -10.32
C VAL A 161 11.21 -12.74 -11.76
N ALA A 162 10.83 -11.48 -11.97
CA ALA A 162 10.69 -10.90 -13.30
C ALA A 162 12.00 -10.95 -14.11
N VAL A 163 13.13 -10.62 -13.47
CA VAL A 163 14.46 -10.71 -14.11
C VAL A 163 14.75 -12.14 -14.57
N ASN A 164 14.46 -13.15 -13.77
CA ASN A 164 14.72 -14.54 -14.14
C ASN A 164 13.80 -15.03 -15.27
N LEU A 165 12.53 -14.63 -15.27
CA LEU A 165 11.57 -14.92 -16.34
C LEU A 165 12.02 -14.34 -17.69
N VAL A 166 12.54 -13.12 -17.68
CA VAL A 166 13.05 -12.48 -18.90
C VAL A 166 14.40 -13.07 -19.32
N ARG A 167 15.31 -13.34 -18.39
CA ARG A 167 16.62 -13.95 -18.67
C ARG A 167 16.51 -15.33 -19.29
N SER A 168 15.56 -16.14 -18.82
CA SER A 168 15.31 -17.49 -19.37
C SER A 168 14.63 -17.46 -20.74
N GLY A 169 14.04 -16.32 -21.13
CA GLY A 169 13.23 -16.20 -22.34
C GLY A 169 11.79 -16.69 -22.17
N ALA A 170 11.39 -17.06 -20.95
CA ALA A 170 10.00 -17.45 -20.64
C ALA A 170 9.03 -16.30 -20.86
N GLN A 171 9.48 -15.07 -20.57
CA GLN A 171 8.73 -13.83 -20.83
C GLN A 171 9.62 -12.79 -21.52
N LYS A 172 9.02 -11.85 -22.26
CA LYS A 172 9.74 -10.75 -22.89
C LYS A 172 9.58 -9.44 -22.14
N ARG A 173 8.38 -9.19 -21.60
CA ARG A 173 8.01 -7.96 -20.89
C ARG A 173 7.12 -8.30 -19.70
N VAL A 174 7.64 -8.06 -18.52
CA VAL A 174 6.94 -8.28 -17.26
C VAL A 174 6.63 -6.94 -16.63
N LEU A 175 5.36 -6.72 -16.31
CA LEU A 175 4.91 -5.60 -15.50
C LEU A 175 4.94 -6.04 -14.03
N VAL A 176 5.76 -5.39 -13.23
CA VAL A 176 5.79 -5.60 -11.78
C VAL A 176 5.12 -4.41 -11.11
N THR A 177 4.15 -4.66 -10.27
CA THR A 177 3.49 -3.63 -9.46
C THR A 177 3.56 -3.98 -7.99
N THR A 178 3.73 -2.96 -7.15
CA THR A 178 3.84 -3.14 -5.70
C THR A 178 2.92 -2.15 -4.97
N PRO A 179 1.59 -2.28 -5.16
CA PRO A 179 0.64 -1.38 -4.53
C PRO A 179 0.51 -1.70 -3.04
N GLU A 180 0.88 -0.74 -2.20
CA GLU A 180 0.78 -0.85 -0.75
C GLU A 180 -0.26 0.14 -0.20
N ILE A 181 -1.22 -0.38 0.56
CA ILE A 181 -2.21 0.43 1.29
C ILE A 181 -2.12 0.16 2.80
N ILE A 182 -0.88 0.05 3.28
CA ILE A 182 -0.60 -0.33 4.68
C ILE A 182 -1.31 0.59 5.69
N THR A 183 -1.41 1.89 5.40
CA THR A 183 -2.15 2.83 6.24
C THR A 183 -3.66 2.53 6.32
N GLY A 184 -4.18 1.66 5.45
CA GLY A 184 -5.55 1.15 5.48
C GLY A 184 -5.79 0.06 6.53
N HIS A 185 -4.75 -0.48 7.13
CA HIS A 185 -4.82 -1.61 8.07
C HIS A 185 -4.22 -1.29 9.44
N LEU A 186 -3.58 -0.13 9.62
CA LEU A 186 -2.95 0.24 10.88
C LEU A 186 -3.98 0.67 11.92
N ASN A 187 -3.70 0.31 13.18
CA ASN A 187 -4.39 0.83 14.35
C ASN A 187 -3.60 2.00 14.93
N PHE A 188 -4.03 3.22 14.64
CA PHE A 188 -3.35 4.44 15.08
C PHE A 188 -3.50 4.76 16.58
N ARG A 189 -4.19 3.90 17.35
CA ARG A 189 -4.19 3.94 18.82
C ARG A 189 -2.94 3.30 19.43
N ASP A 190 -2.19 2.56 18.62
CA ASP A 190 -0.93 1.97 19.08
C ASP A 190 0.22 2.95 18.80
N ARG A 191 0.92 3.37 19.87
CA ARG A 191 2.06 4.29 19.78
C ARG A 191 3.27 3.66 19.07
N GLN A 192 3.32 2.35 18.95
CA GLN A 192 4.42 1.60 18.34
C GLN A 192 4.19 1.27 16.86
N THR A 193 3.02 1.59 16.34
CA THR A 193 2.64 1.29 14.95
C THR A 193 3.01 2.40 13.97
#